data_ccc973a2d1d3bd7c3c45cdb669c8a069
#
_entry.id   ccc973a2d1d3bd7c3c45cdb669c8a069
#
_cell.length_a   1.000
_cell.length_b   1.000
_cell.length_c   1.000
_cell.angle_alpha   90.00
_cell.angle_beta   90.00
_cell.angle_gamma   90.00
#
_symmetry.space_group_name_H-M   'P 1'
#
loop_
_entity.id
_entity.type
_entity.pdbx_description
1 polymer ?
#
loop_
_entity_poly.entity_id
_entity_poly.type
_entity_poly.pdbx_seq_one_letter_code
_entity_poly.pdbx_strand_id
1 'polypeptide(L)'
;MNTLSHVTLGEYILDFLTSQYGLELHRSSFLMGNILPDCQLSFMTRPHQAEYWQEYLHSLVEKLLQEKADGRRFSRLYSLRLGVLCHFYTDFFCYTHNAAF
;
A
#
# COMPACT_ATOMS: atom_id res chain seq x y z
N MET A 1 -6.66 -6.59 -9.17
CA MET A 1 -6.94 -5.18 -9.52
C MET A 1 -5.84 -4.70 -10.46
N ASN A 2 -6.17 -3.94 -11.50
CA ASN A 2 -5.15 -3.45 -12.43
C ASN A 2 -4.47 -2.17 -11.88
N THR A 3 -3.37 -1.79 -12.53
CA THR A 3 -2.55 -0.66 -12.09
C THR A 3 -3.35 0.65 -12.02
N LEU A 4 -4.18 0.91 -13.01
CA LEU A 4 -4.99 2.13 -13.03
C LEU A 4 -5.96 2.18 -11.84
N SER A 5 -6.57 1.05 -11.52
CA SER A 5 -7.47 0.95 -10.36
C SER A 5 -6.74 1.19 -9.05
N HIS A 6 -5.51 0.68 -8.92
CA HIS A 6 -4.68 0.94 -7.74
C HIS A 6 -4.36 2.42 -7.58
N VAL A 7 -4.03 3.09 -8.68
CA VAL A 7 -3.74 4.54 -8.64
C VAL A 7 -5.00 5.32 -8.27
N THR A 8 -6.13 5.00 -8.88
CA THR A 8 -7.39 5.69 -8.62
C THR A 8 -7.81 5.52 -7.16
N LEU A 9 -7.77 4.29 -6.65
CA LEU A 9 -8.10 4.02 -5.26
C LEU A 9 -7.11 4.68 -4.33
N GLY A 10 -5.82 4.67 -4.69
CA GLY A 10 -4.77 5.34 -3.92
C GLY A 10 -5.02 6.82 -3.78
N GLU A 11 -5.46 7.48 -4.84
CA GLU A 11 -5.82 8.90 -4.78
C GLU A 11 -6.98 9.15 -3.84
N TYR A 12 -7.98 8.28 -3.86
CA TYR A 12 -9.12 8.35 -2.93
C TYR A 12 -8.66 8.21 -1.49
N ILE A 13 -7.83 7.23 -1.20
CA ILE A 13 -7.32 6.98 0.15
C ILE A 13 -6.50 8.19 0.62
N LEU A 14 -5.64 8.71 -0.25
CA LEU A 14 -4.80 9.86 0.06
C LEU A 14 -5.65 11.08 0.40
N ASP A 15 -6.63 11.38 -0.42
CA ASP A 15 -7.52 12.51 -0.20
C ASP A 15 -8.33 12.34 1.08
N PHE A 16 -8.79 11.12 1.35
CA PHE A 16 -9.51 10.81 2.58
C PHE A 16 -8.65 11.06 3.82
N LEU A 17 -7.41 10.55 3.81
CA LEU A 17 -6.49 10.72 4.94
C LEU A 17 -6.16 12.20 5.17
N THR A 18 -5.97 12.95 4.10
CA THR A 18 -5.68 14.38 4.19
C THR A 18 -6.88 15.15 4.71
N SER A 19 -8.06 14.89 4.17
CA SER A 19 -9.26 15.67 4.51
C SER A 19 -9.82 15.32 5.88
N GLN A 20 -9.79 14.04 6.28
CA GLN A 20 -10.41 13.59 7.53
C GLN A 20 -9.45 13.63 8.72
N TYR A 21 -8.18 13.40 8.50
CA TYR A 21 -7.19 13.31 9.58
C TYR A 21 -6.09 14.34 9.48
N GLY A 22 -6.03 15.11 8.41
CA GLY A 22 -5.01 16.13 8.20
C GLY A 22 -3.61 15.56 8.03
N LEU A 23 -3.49 14.30 7.59
CA LEU A 23 -2.19 13.68 7.40
C LEU A 23 -1.59 14.13 6.07
N GLU A 24 -0.29 14.48 6.10
CA GLU A 24 0.44 14.90 4.92
C GLU A 24 1.39 13.79 4.48
N LEU A 25 0.95 12.99 3.52
CA LEU A 25 1.77 11.97 2.89
C LEU A 25 2.43 12.56 1.64
N HIS A 26 3.60 12.02 1.29
CA HIS A 26 4.23 12.38 0.03
C HIS A 26 3.47 11.71 -1.11
N ARG A 27 2.73 12.51 -1.87
CA ARG A 27 1.76 12.01 -2.86
C ARG A 27 2.39 11.05 -3.87
N SER A 28 3.46 11.49 -4.52
CA SER A 28 4.11 10.69 -5.56
C SER A 28 4.60 9.35 -5.03
N SER A 29 5.20 9.37 -3.83
CA SER A 29 5.72 8.13 -3.21
C SER A 29 4.59 7.19 -2.81
N PHE A 30 3.50 7.72 -2.28
CA PHE A 30 2.34 6.91 -1.90
C PHE A 30 1.74 6.23 -3.13
N LEU A 31 1.53 6.99 -4.20
CA LEU A 31 0.96 6.44 -5.43
C LEU A 31 1.92 5.46 -6.10
N MET A 32 3.23 5.74 -6.07
CA MET A 32 4.24 4.81 -6.57
C MET A 32 4.19 3.49 -5.80
N GLY A 33 4.04 3.55 -4.47
CA GLY A 33 3.92 2.35 -3.65
C GLY A 33 2.73 1.49 -4.05
N ASN A 34 1.63 2.12 -4.45
CA ASN A 34 0.43 1.39 -4.87
C ASN A 34 0.62 0.61 -6.17
N ILE A 35 1.60 0.94 -6.98
CA ILE A 35 1.86 0.23 -8.24
C ILE A 35 3.16 -0.58 -8.22
N LEU A 36 4.04 -0.32 -7.27
CA LEU A 36 5.37 -0.93 -7.23
C LEU A 36 5.36 -2.45 -7.22
N PRO A 37 4.49 -3.13 -6.45
CA PRO A 37 4.44 -4.59 -6.47
C PRO A 37 4.17 -5.19 -7.85
N ASP A 38 3.37 -4.50 -8.67
CA ASP A 38 3.12 -4.96 -10.04
C ASP A 38 4.34 -4.82 -10.94
N CYS A 39 5.27 -3.95 -10.58
CA CYS A 39 6.45 -3.66 -11.37
C CYS A 39 7.68 -4.46 -10.95
N GLN A 40 7.66 -5.07 -9.76
CA GLN A 40 8.79 -5.80 -9.23
C GLN A 40 8.66 -7.29 -9.49
N LEU A 41 9.68 -7.86 -10.14
CA LEU A 41 9.68 -9.26 -10.52
C LEU A 41 9.53 -10.20 -9.32
N SER A 42 10.14 -9.85 -8.18
CA SER A 42 10.06 -10.68 -6.98
C SER A 42 8.62 -10.85 -6.47
N PHE A 43 7.80 -9.83 -6.63
CA PHE A 43 6.38 -9.93 -6.28
C PHE A 43 5.60 -10.79 -7.27
N MET A 44 6.02 -10.78 -8.54
CA MET A 44 5.36 -11.54 -9.59
C MET A 44 5.69 -13.03 -9.54
N THR A 45 6.90 -13.38 -9.07
CA THR A 45 7.37 -14.77 -9.08
C THR A 45 7.03 -15.55 -7.81
N ARG A 46 6.44 -14.92 -6.80
CA ARG A 46 6.09 -15.57 -5.53
C ARG A 46 4.61 -15.44 -5.18
N PRO A 47 3.69 -15.61 -6.13
CA PRO A 47 2.27 -15.33 -5.87
C PRO A 47 1.57 -16.35 -4.98
N HIS A 48 2.17 -17.53 -4.75
CA HIS A 48 1.46 -18.64 -4.15
C HIS A 48 1.90 -19.00 -2.75
N GLN A 49 2.79 -18.21 -2.15
CA GLN A 49 3.27 -18.48 -0.80
C GLN A 49 2.64 -17.50 0.18
N ALA A 50 1.44 -17.84 0.63
CA ALA A 50 0.68 -16.99 1.55
C ALA A 50 1.49 -16.66 2.81
N GLU A 51 2.25 -17.63 3.34
CA GLU A 51 3.08 -17.40 4.51
C GLU A 51 4.15 -16.34 4.25
N TYR A 52 4.78 -16.37 3.07
CA TYR A 52 5.76 -15.37 2.69
C TYR A 52 5.16 -13.96 2.66
N TRP A 53 3.98 -13.84 2.07
CA TRP A 53 3.31 -12.54 1.98
C TRP A 53 2.84 -12.04 3.33
N GLN A 54 2.38 -12.93 4.21
CA GLN A 54 1.99 -12.56 5.56
C GLN A 54 3.17 -12.04 6.36
N GLU A 55 4.32 -12.72 6.29
CA GLU A 55 5.53 -12.27 6.95
C GLU A 55 6.01 -10.93 6.42
N TYR A 56 5.98 -10.78 5.10
CA TYR A 56 6.37 -9.52 4.45
C TYR A 56 5.47 -8.37 4.90
N LEU A 57 4.16 -8.56 4.87
CA LEU A 57 3.20 -7.53 5.27
C LEU A 57 3.33 -7.19 6.75
N HIS A 58 3.54 -8.20 7.59
CA HIS A 58 3.75 -7.97 9.02
C HIS A 58 5.00 -7.12 9.27
N SER A 59 6.10 -7.44 8.60
CA SER A 59 7.33 -6.67 8.67
C SER A 59 7.11 -5.22 8.22
N LEU A 60 6.34 -5.05 7.15
CA LEU A 60 6.04 -3.73 6.62
C LEU A 60 5.22 -2.89 7.62
N VAL A 61 4.21 -3.51 8.24
CA VAL A 61 3.41 -2.84 9.27
C VAL A 61 4.29 -2.44 10.45
N GLU A 62 5.19 -3.31 10.90
CA GLU A 62 6.11 -2.99 11.99
C GLU A 62 6.97 -1.78 11.66
N LYS A 63 7.52 -1.72 10.44
CA LYS A 63 8.32 -0.58 10.01
C LYS A 63 7.50 0.71 10.00
N LEU A 64 6.26 0.63 9.56
CA LEU A 64 5.37 1.80 9.56
C LEU A 64 5.08 2.28 10.98
N LEU A 65 4.87 1.36 11.91
CA LEU A 65 4.59 1.72 13.31
C LEU A 65 5.80 2.33 14.01
N GLN A 66 7.00 2.01 13.57
CA GLN A 66 8.22 2.56 14.15
C GLN A 66 8.53 3.97 13.69
N GLU A 67 8.04 4.38 12.54
CA GLU A 67 8.33 5.72 12.04
C GLU A 67 7.41 6.74 12.68
N LYS A 68 7.99 7.87 13.09
CA LYS A 68 7.25 8.98 13.66
C LYS A 68 7.08 10.08 12.63
N ALA A 69 5.89 10.64 12.55
CA ALA A 69 5.64 11.79 11.72
C ALA A 69 6.30 13.03 12.33
N ASP A 70 6.76 13.93 11.47
CA ASP A 70 7.17 15.28 11.87
C ASP A 70 5.93 16.17 11.84
N GLY A 71 5.29 16.30 12.98
CA GLY A 71 3.95 16.87 13.04
C GLY A 71 2.95 15.95 12.37
N ARG A 72 2.33 16.41 11.26
CA ARG A 72 1.40 15.59 10.47
C ARG A 72 2.00 15.16 9.13
N ARG A 73 3.29 15.44 8.95
CA ARG A 73 3.98 15.18 7.70
C ARG A 73 4.79 13.88 7.81
N PHE A 74 4.61 13.01 6.84
CA PHE A 74 5.31 11.73 6.77
C PHE A 74 6.37 11.75 5.68
N SER A 75 7.43 10.96 5.87
CA SER A 75 8.52 10.87 4.92
C SER A 75 8.09 10.22 3.60
N ARG A 76 8.94 10.39 2.57
CA ARG A 76 8.74 9.71 1.28
C ARG A 76 8.76 8.20 1.44
N LEU A 77 9.69 7.70 2.25
CA LEU A 77 9.80 6.26 2.47
C LEU A 77 8.57 5.70 3.19
N TYR A 78 8.09 6.41 4.21
CA TYR A 78 6.85 6.03 4.89
C TYR A 78 5.68 5.99 3.91
N SER A 79 5.55 7.04 3.11
CA SER A 79 4.46 7.14 2.13
C SER A 79 4.52 6.02 1.10
N LEU A 80 5.74 5.67 0.63
CA LEU A 80 5.94 4.56 -0.29
C LEU A 80 5.51 3.24 0.35
N ARG A 81 5.97 2.98 1.57
CA ARG A 81 5.65 1.74 2.30
C ARG A 81 4.15 1.62 2.56
N LEU A 82 3.52 2.71 2.93
CA LEU A 82 2.07 2.71 3.14
C LEU A 82 1.34 2.43 1.83
N GLY A 83 1.82 2.97 0.72
CA GLY A 83 1.26 2.68 -0.60
C GLY A 83 1.36 1.21 -0.97
N VAL A 84 2.51 0.59 -0.71
CA VAL A 84 2.71 -0.85 -0.93
C VAL A 84 1.74 -1.66 -0.09
N LEU A 85 1.57 -1.29 1.16
CA LEU A 85 0.62 -1.96 2.05
C LEU A 85 -0.80 -1.86 1.51
N CYS A 86 -1.19 -0.68 1.04
CA CYS A 86 -2.50 -0.47 0.44
C CYS A 86 -2.71 -1.33 -0.80
N HIS A 87 -1.67 -1.47 -1.65
CA HIS A 87 -1.74 -2.32 -2.82
C HIS A 87 -2.14 -3.76 -2.45
N PHE A 88 -1.42 -4.34 -1.49
CA PHE A 88 -1.67 -5.73 -1.10
C PHE A 88 -3.05 -5.91 -0.46
N TYR A 89 -3.45 -5.01 0.41
CA TYR A 89 -4.76 -5.11 1.04
C TYR A 89 -5.90 -4.95 0.04
N THR A 90 -5.79 -4.03 -0.90
CA THR A 90 -6.83 -3.86 -1.91
C THR A 90 -6.92 -5.06 -2.83
N ASP A 91 -5.78 -5.63 -3.24
CA ASP A 91 -5.76 -6.86 -4.03
C ASP A 91 -6.36 -8.03 -3.27
N PHE A 92 -6.01 -8.15 -1.98
CA PHE A 92 -6.53 -9.21 -1.14
C PHE A 92 -8.05 -9.14 -1.06
N PHE A 93 -8.60 -7.96 -0.80
CA PHE A 93 -10.05 -7.79 -0.72
C PHE A 93 -10.73 -8.06 -2.06
N CYS A 94 -10.16 -7.59 -3.14
CA CYS A 94 -10.70 -7.85 -4.47
C CYS A 94 -10.67 -9.33 -4.82
N TYR A 95 -9.56 -10.00 -4.53
CA TYR A 95 -9.42 -11.43 -4.78
C TYR A 95 -10.42 -12.24 -3.95
N THR A 96 -10.52 -11.94 -2.67
CA THR A 96 -11.45 -12.63 -1.77
C THR A 96 -12.89 -12.43 -2.22
N HIS A 97 -13.24 -11.21 -2.60
CA HIS A 97 -14.58 -10.91 -3.09
C HIS A 97 -14.87 -11.68 -4.38
N ASN A 98 -13.94 -11.71 -5.31
CA ASN A 98 -14.09 -12.43 -6.57
C ASN A 98 -14.12 -13.94 -6.36
N ALA A 99 -13.34 -14.45 -5.42
CA ALA A 99 -13.31 -15.88 -5.13
C ALA A 99 -14.61 -16.40 -4.51
N ALA A 100 -15.42 -15.50 -3.96
CA ALA A 100 -16.72 -15.85 -3.39
C ALA A 100 -17.77 -16.15 -4.48
N PHE A 101 -17.48 -15.79 -5.69
CA PHE A 101 -18.35 -16.04 -6.82
C PHE A 101 -17.83 -17.19 -7.67
#